data_0e138993333045a22e5372583497394e
#
_entry.id   0e138993333045a22e5372583497394e
#
_cell.length_a   1.000
_cell.length_b   1.000
_cell.length_c   1.000
_cell.angle_alpha   90.00
_cell.angle_beta   90.00
_cell.angle_gamma   90.00
#
_symmetry.space_group_name_H-M   'P 1'
#
loop_
_entity.id
_entity.type
_entity.pdbx_description
1 polymer ?
#
loop_
_entity_poly.entity_id
_entity_poly.type
_entity_poly.pdbx_seq_one_letter_code
_entity_poly.pdbx_strand_id
1 'polypeptide(L)'
;MIYTIGAGVGSDFTLEDANYDKIIIMTDADTDGAHIQTLLLTFFYRYMRPLVEAGRVYIAMPPLYKMSKGKGKKEEVAYAWTDSELEDLRRTFGRGATLQRYKGLGEMNADQLWETTMNPETRTLIRVTIEDLARAERRVNVLMGDKVEPRRKWIEDNVKFTLEESSIF
;
A
#
# COMPACT_ATOMS: atom_id res chain seq x y z
N MET A 1 3.84 0.82 -18.23
CA MET A 1 4.68 1.14 -17.06
C MET A 1 6.15 1.35 -17.45
N ILE A 2 6.89 0.39 -18.04
CA ILE A 2 8.30 0.54 -18.41
C ILE A 2 8.52 1.76 -19.31
N TYR A 3 7.84 1.84 -20.44
CA TYR A 3 7.92 2.99 -21.36
C TYR A 3 7.52 4.32 -20.72
N THR A 4 6.55 4.29 -19.80
CA THR A 4 6.09 5.51 -19.11
C THR A 4 7.17 6.03 -18.16
N ILE A 5 7.86 5.14 -17.44
CA ILE A 5 8.98 5.50 -16.55
C ILE A 5 10.17 6.00 -17.37
N GLY A 6 10.42 5.44 -18.56
CA GLY A 6 11.39 5.94 -19.51
C GLY A 6 12.85 5.55 -19.25
N ALA A 7 13.14 4.89 -18.12
CA ALA A 7 14.50 4.64 -17.63
C ALA A 7 15.11 3.30 -18.07
N GLY A 8 14.45 2.53 -18.93
CA GLY A 8 14.89 1.17 -19.27
C GLY A 8 14.59 0.14 -18.18
N VAL A 9 15.18 -1.07 -18.29
CA VAL A 9 15.02 -2.17 -17.33
C VAL A 9 16.30 -3.00 -17.21
N GLY A 10 16.53 -3.59 -16.05
CA GLY A 10 17.66 -4.49 -15.81
C GLY A 10 19.02 -3.82 -16.08
N SER A 11 19.82 -4.39 -16.98
CA SER A 11 21.13 -3.84 -17.36
C SER A 11 21.06 -2.52 -18.12
N ASP A 12 19.94 -2.25 -18.79
CA ASP A 12 19.75 -1.05 -19.60
C ASP A 12 19.09 0.09 -18.82
N PHE A 13 18.89 -0.10 -17.49
CA PHE A 13 18.27 0.90 -16.63
C PHE A 13 19.23 2.06 -16.34
N THR A 14 18.78 3.29 -16.59
CA THR A 14 19.48 4.54 -16.28
C THR A 14 18.58 5.44 -15.44
N LEU A 15 18.98 5.76 -14.20
CA LEU A 15 18.15 6.51 -13.25
C LEU A 15 17.88 7.94 -13.72
N GLU A 16 18.83 8.55 -14.42
CA GLU A 16 18.78 9.90 -14.96
C GLU A 16 17.74 10.06 -16.05
N ASP A 17 17.43 8.98 -16.78
CA ASP A 17 16.42 8.97 -17.83
C ASP A 17 14.99 8.80 -17.31
N ALA A 18 14.82 8.61 -16.00
CA ALA A 18 13.50 8.43 -15.42
C ALA A 18 12.66 9.71 -15.52
N ASN A 19 11.50 9.60 -16.18
CA ASN A 19 10.58 10.71 -16.41
C ASN A 19 9.89 11.23 -15.14
N TYR A 20 9.98 10.48 -14.02
CA TYR A 20 9.26 10.80 -12.79
C TYR A 20 10.15 10.68 -11.56
N ASP A 21 10.02 11.65 -10.65
CA ASP A 21 10.72 11.64 -9.36
C ASP A 21 10.07 10.73 -8.33
N LYS A 22 8.78 10.47 -8.48
CA LYS A 22 8.02 9.60 -7.58
C LYS A 22 7.14 8.63 -8.36
N ILE A 23 7.24 7.37 -7.99
CA ILE A 23 6.39 6.29 -8.47
C ILE A 23 5.59 5.81 -7.26
N ILE A 24 4.28 5.96 -7.32
CA ILE A 24 3.40 5.68 -6.19
C ILE A 24 2.53 4.48 -6.54
N ILE A 25 2.73 3.39 -5.80
CA ILE A 25 1.91 2.18 -5.89
C ILE A 25 0.64 2.44 -5.10
N MET A 26 -0.51 2.31 -5.74
CA MET A 26 -1.82 2.48 -5.12
C MET A 26 -2.70 1.28 -5.48
N THR A 27 -3.07 0.50 -4.48
CA THR A 27 -3.87 -0.72 -4.59
C THR A 27 -5.01 -0.71 -3.58
N ASP A 28 -6.00 -1.57 -3.78
CA ASP A 28 -7.06 -1.79 -2.81
C ASP A 28 -6.52 -2.32 -1.48
N ALA A 29 -7.23 -2.06 -0.39
CA ALA A 29 -6.85 -2.49 0.96
C ALA A 29 -7.39 -3.92 1.27
N ASP A 30 -7.23 -4.84 0.32
CA ASP A 30 -7.62 -6.23 0.43
C ASP A 30 -6.45 -7.17 0.10
N THR A 31 -6.68 -8.48 0.14
CA THR A 31 -5.66 -9.51 -0.13
C THR A 31 -5.15 -9.46 -1.56
N ASP A 32 -6.01 -9.16 -2.53
CA ASP A 32 -5.63 -9.07 -3.94
C ASP A 32 -4.78 -7.81 -4.19
N GLY A 33 -5.16 -6.68 -3.59
CA GLY A 33 -4.37 -5.45 -3.63
C GLY A 33 -3.00 -5.62 -3.00
N ALA A 34 -2.90 -6.32 -1.85
CA ALA A 34 -1.62 -6.64 -1.21
C ALA A 34 -0.75 -7.54 -2.11
N HIS A 35 -1.35 -8.51 -2.81
CA HIS A 35 -0.64 -9.35 -3.76
C HIS A 35 -0.12 -8.55 -4.96
N ILE A 36 -0.94 -7.70 -5.57
CA ILE A 36 -0.53 -6.79 -6.66
C ILE A 36 0.62 -5.89 -6.20
N GLN A 37 0.51 -5.31 -5.01
CA GLN A 37 1.57 -4.48 -4.42
C GLN A 37 2.89 -5.25 -4.29
N THR A 38 2.84 -6.49 -3.80
CA THR A 38 4.02 -7.35 -3.66
C THR A 38 4.65 -7.68 -5.02
N LEU A 39 3.85 -7.94 -6.05
CA LEU A 39 4.34 -8.17 -7.42
C LEU A 39 5.02 -6.93 -7.98
N LEU A 40 4.45 -5.75 -7.80
CA LEU A 40 5.04 -4.48 -8.25
C LEU A 40 6.34 -4.17 -7.52
N LEU A 41 6.40 -4.37 -6.20
CA LEU A 41 7.62 -4.21 -5.42
C LEU A 41 8.72 -5.18 -5.88
N THR A 42 8.35 -6.44 -6.16
CA THR A 42 9.28 -7.43 -6.71
C THR A 42 9.81 -7.01 -8.08
N PHE A 43 8.93 -6.48 -8.94
CA PHE A 43 9.31 -5.97 -10.26
C PHE A 43 10.30 -4.81 -10.13
N PHE A 44 10.03 -3.79 -9.33
CA PHE A 44 10.94 -2.67 -9.11
C PHE A 44 12.27 -3.14 -8.50
N TYR A 45 12.22 -4.04 -7.54
CA TYR A 45 13.43 -4.59 -6.92
C TYR A 45 14.33 -5.33 -7.91
N ARG A 46 13.75 -6.15 -8.79
CA ARG A 46 14.52 -6.98 -9.74
C ARG A 46 14.99 -6.21 -10.96
N TYR A 47 14.17 -5.32 -11.49
CA TYR A 47 14.39 -4.73 -12.80
C TYR A 47 14.67 -3.23 -12.80
N MET A 48 14.35 -2.54 -11.72
CA MET A 48 14.53 -1.09 -11.58
C MET A 48 15.01 -0.74 -10.15
N ARG A 49 15.92 -1.55 -9.61
CA ARG A 49 16.44 -1.40 -8.24
C ARG A 49 16.95 0.01 -7.93
N PRO A 50 17.68 0.72 -8.83
CA PRO A 50 18.12 2.07 -8.55
C PRO A 50 16.99 3.05 -8.21
N LEU A 51 15.76 2.85 -8.71
CA LEU A 51 14.60 3.65 -8.29
C LEU A 51 14.25 3.46 -6.80
N VAL A 52 14.37 2.22 -6.31
CA VAL A 52 14.11 1.90 -4.90
C VAL A 52 15.23 2.47 -4.03
N GLU A 53 16.48 2.28 -4.42
CA GLU A 53 17.67 2.79 -3.71
C GLU A 53 17.69 4.31 -3.66
N ALA A 54 17.27 4.98 -4.74
CA ALA A 54 17.11 6.44 -4.79
C ALA A 54 15.87 6.95 -4.02
N GLY A 55 15.05 6.04 -3.45
CA GLY A 55 13.86 6.40 -2.69
C GLY A 55 12.74 7.02 -3.53
N ARG A 56 12.64 6.66 -4.81
CA ARG A 56 11.61 7.15 -5.73
C ARG A 56 10.35 6.28 -5.76
N VAL A 57 10.34 5.12 -5.08
CA VAL A 57 9.17 4.23 -5.01
C VAL A 57 8.45 4.39 -3.69
N TYR A 58 7.14 4.58 -3.75
CA TYR A 58 6.27 4.80 -2.61
C TYR A 58 5.02 3.92 -2.68
N ILE A 59 4.42 3.68 -1.52
CA ILE A 59 3.10 3.05 -1.36
C ILE A 59 2.15 4.12 -0.84
N ALA A 60 1.02 4.31 -1.52
CA ALA A 60 -0.06 5.17 -1.05
C ALA A 60 -0.83 4.49 0.08
N MET A 61 -1.24 5.27 1.06
CA MET A 61 -2.01 4.82 2.21
C MET A 61 -3.41 5.45 2.19
N PRO A 62 -4.38 4.84 1.48
CA PRO A 62 -5.77 5.28 1.59
C PRO A 62 -6.31 4.98 3.00
N PRO A 63 -7.32 5.73 3.49
CA PRO A 63 -7.95 5.45 4.77
C PRO A 63 -8.73 4.13 4.72
N LEU A 64 -8.78 3.44 5.86
CA LEU A 64 -9.59 2.24 6.04
C LEU A 64 -11.03 2.57 6.44
N TYR A 65 -11.24 3.72 7.09
CA TYR A 65 -12.53 4.10 7.67
C TYR A 65 -12.86 5.55 7.35
N LYS A 66 -14.17 5.78 7.11
CA LYS A 66 -14.79 7.09 7.10
C LYS A 66 -15.84 7.13 8.20
N MET A 67 -15.82 8.18 9.00
CA MET A 67 -16.87 8.47 9.95
C MET A 67 -17.53 9.79 9.57
N SER A 68 -18.86 9.82 9.55
CA SER A 68 -19.61 11.03 9.24
C SER A 68 -20.77 11.24 10.20
N LYS A 69 -21.12 12.51 10.46
CA LYS A 69 -22.24 12.92 11.29
C LYS A 69 -22.91 14.16 10.72
N GLY A 70 -24.23 14.15 10.70
CA GLY A 70 -25.00 15.22 10.10
C GLY A 70 -25.48 14.87 8.69
N LYS A 71 -25.98 15.87 7.95
CA LYS A 71 -26.47 15.72 6.58
C LYS A 71 -26.23 17.00 5.77
N GLY A 72 -25.92 16.84 4.50
CA GLY A 72 -25.73 17.93 3.54
C GLY A 72 -24.60 18.88 3.95
N LYS A 73 -24.83 20.19 3.90
CA LYS A 73 -23.80 21.21 4.20
C LYS A 73 -23.28 21.22 5.66
N LYS A 74 -23.94 20.48 6.56
CA LYS A 74 -23.56 20.33 7.98
C LYS A 74 -23.01 18.93 8.28
N GLU A 75 -22.66 18.17 7.27
CA GLU A 75 -22.02 16.88 7.45
C GLU A 75 -20.56 17.09 7.86
N GLU A 76 -20.22 16.59 9.04
CA GLU A 76 -18.83 16.48 9.49
C GLU A 76 -18.30 15.13 9.06
N VAL A 77 -17.12 15.10 8.44
CA VAL A 77 -16.46 13.89 7.95
C VAL A 77 -15.05 13.83 8.50
N ALA A 78 -14.66 12.64 8.95
CA ALA A 78 -13.28 12.34 9.31
C ALA A 78 -12.89 10.94 8.83
N TYR A 79 -11.59 10.73 8.65
CA TYR A 79 -11.02 9.48 8.16
C TYR A 79 -10.08 8.88 9.20
N ALA A 80 -9.96 7.55 9.19
CA ALA A 80 -9.01 6.83 10.01
C ALA A 80 -8.28 5.77 9.19
N TRP A 81 -6.99 5.62 9.46
CA TRP A 81 -6.09 4.66 8.81
C TRP A 81 -5.80 3.45 9.68
N THR A 82 -6.10 3.54 10.99
CA THR A 82 -5.89 2.48 11.97
C THR A 82 -7.12 2.30 12.85
N ASP A 83 -7.22 1.13 13.49
CA ASP A 83 -8.30 0.87 14.46
C ASP A 83 -8.20 1.79 15.68
N SER A 84 -7.00 2.18 16.10
CA SER A 84 -6.79 3.13 17.18
C SER A 84 -7.37 4.51 16.85
N GLU A 85 -7.09 5.03 15.65
CA GLU A 85 -7.65 6.28 15.16
C GLU A 85 -9.19 6.21 15.05
N LEU A 86 -9.71 5.05 14.61
CA LEU A 86 -11.15 4.83 14.56
C LEU A 86 -11.80 4.94 15.97
N GLU A 87 -11.20 4.36 16.99
CA GLU A 87 -11.71 4.46 18.36
C GLU A 87 -11.70 5.91 18.87
N ASP A 88 -10.68 6.68 18.53
CA ASP A 88 -10.63 8.11 18.86
C ASP A 88 -11.73 8.91 18.13
N LEU A 89 -11.96 8.61 16.85
CA LEU A 89 -13.08 9.20 16.10
C LEU A 89 -14.43 8.81 16.69
N ARG A 90 -14.63 7.56 17.14
CA ARG A 90 -15.86 7.12 17.80
C ARG A 90 -16.16 7.92 19.08
N ARG A 91 -15.13 8.24 19.85
CA ARG A 91 -15.26 9.07 21.05
C ARG A 91 -15.62 10.52 20.69
N THR A 92 -14.99 11.08 19.67
CA THR A 92 -15.20 12.46 19.22
C THR A 92 -16.58 12.67 18.62
N PHE A 93 -16.99 11.79 17.68
CA PHE A 93 -18.27 11.91 16.99
C PHE A 93 -19.47 11.49 17.85
N GLY A 94 -19.28 10.59 18.81
CA GLY A 94 -20.30 10.12 19.72
C GLY A 94 -21.47 9.42 19.04
N ARG A 95 -22.63 9.39 19.72
CA ARG A 95 -23.83 8.72 19.19
C ARG A 95 -24.39 9.40 17.96
N GLY A 96 -24.87 8.60 16.98
CA GLY A 96 -25.52 9.07 15.76
C GLY A 96 -24.55 9.33 14.59
N ALA A 97 -23.26 9.01 14.74
CA ALA A 97 -22.32 8.98 13.62
C ALA A 97 -22.48 7.70 12.79
N THR A 98 -22.25 7.81 11.50
CA THR A 98 -22.23 6.69 10.54
C THR A 98 -20.79 6.30 10.27
N LEU A 99 -20.50 5.01 10.38
CA LEU A 99 -19.20 4.41 10.04
C LEU A 99 -19.30 3.71 8.68
N GLN A 100 -18.37 4.01 7.79
CA GLN A 100 -18.12 3.27 6.55
C GLN A 100 -16.71 2.71 6.61
N ARG A 101 -16.56 1.41 6.33
CA ARG A 101 -15.25 0.76 6.11
C ARG A 101 -15.01 0.65 4.60
N TYR A 102 -13.87 1.14 4.15
CA TYR A 102 -13.44 0.98 2.76
C TYR A 102 -12.74 -0.35 2.56
N LYS A 103 -13.16 -1.09 1.53
CA LYS A 103 -12.51 -2.34 1.08
C LYS A 103 -11.66 -2.13 -0.15
N GLY A 104 -11.96 -1.10 -0.95
CA GLY A 104 -11.23 -0.77 -2.15
C GLY A 104 -11.36 0.70 -2.53
N LEU A 105 -10.47 1.15 -3.40
CA LEU A 105 -10.42 2.53 -3.89
C LEU A 105 -11.68 2.93 -4.68
N GLY A 106 -12.34 1.96 -5.32
CA GLY A 106 -13.59 2.16 -6.07
C GLY A 106 -14.80 2.53 -5.20
N GLU A 107 -14.71 2.39 -3.88
CA GLU A 107 -15.75 2.83 -2.94
C GLU A 107 -15.64 4.32 -2.59
N MET A 108 -14.56 4.98 -2.98
CA MET A 108 -14.34 6.41 -2.79
C MET A 108 -14.79 7.17 -4.04
N ASN A 109 -15.46 8.31 -3.84
CA ASN A 109 -15.64 9.26 -4.94
C ASN A 109 -14.33 10.02 -5.21
N ALA A 110 -14.28 10.78 -6.31
CA ALA A 110 -13.08 11.48 -6.74
C ALA A 110 -12.53 12.47 -5.71
N ASP A 111 -13.43 13.21 -5.04
CA ASP A 111 -13.03 14.20 -4.03
C ASP A 111 -12.44 13.51 -2.78
N GLN A 112 -13.05 12.42 -2.33
CA GLN A 112 -12.56 11.63 -1.21
C GLN A 112 -11.18 11.04 -1.51
N LEU A 113 -11.00 10.45 -2.69
CA LEU A 113 -9.73 9.88 -3.12
C LEU A 113 -8.64 10.96 -3.23
N TRP A 114 -9.00 12.13 -3.76
CA TRP A 114 -8.10 13.27 -3.82
C TRP A 114 -7.65 13.69 -2.42
N GLU A 115 -8.60 14.06 -1.55
CA GLU A 115 -8.31 14.60 -0.22
C GLU A 115 -7.49 13.66 0.67
N THR A 116 -7.76 12.35 0.58
CA THR A 116 -7.18 11.37 1.51
C THR A 116 -5.90 10.71 0.99
N THR A 117 -5.74 10.59 -0.35
CA THR A 117 -4.74 9.69 -0.93
C THR A 117 -3.87 10.33 -2.00
N MET A 118 -4.40 11.28 -2.79
CA MET A 118 -3.67 11.81 -3.94
C MET A 118 -3.12 13.21 -3.72
N ASN A 119 -3.77 14.05 -2.92
CA ASN A 119 -3.33 15.42 -2.68
C ASN A 119 -1.96 15.45 -1.98
N PRO A 120 -0.93 16.08 -2.58
CA PRO A 120 0.41 16.15 -2.00
C PRO A 120 0.47 16.75 -0.60
N GLU A 121 -0.47 17.62 -0.22
CA GLU A 121 -0.50 18.31 1.06
C GLU A 121 -1.07 17.43 2.20
N THR A 122 -1.94 16.48 1.87
CA THR A 122 -2.68 15.71 2.87
C THR A 122 -2.43 14.20 2.83
N ARG A 123 -1.91 13.69 1.70
CA ARG A 123 -1.66 12.26 1.52
C ARG A 123 -0.56 11.72 2.43
N THR A 124 -0.73 10.48 2.83
CA THR A 124 0.30 9.70 3.51
C THR A 124 0.94 8.71 2.53
N LEU A 125 2.26 8.74 2.42
CA LEU A 125 3.04 7.82 1.59
C LEU A 125 4.06 7.09 2.45
N ILE A 126 4.19 5.79 2.23
CA ILE A 126 5.29 4.98 2.76
C ILE A 126 6.38 4.92 1.70
N ARG A 127 7.59 5.43 2.01
CA ARG A 127 8.75 5.26 1.14
C ARG A 127 9.23 3.82 1.21
N VAL A 128 9.42 3.19 0.07
CA VAL A 128 10.03 1.87 -0.01
C VAL A 128 11.55 2.01 0.14
N THR A 129 12.13 1.32 1.11
CA THR A 129 13.56 1.33 1.40
C THR A 129 14.14 -0.07 1.46
N ILE A 130 15.44 -0.20 1.15
CA ILE A 130 16.20 -1.43 1.32
C ILE A 130 17.21 -1.17 2.43
N GLU A 131 16.90 -1.62 3.65
CA GLU A 131 17.80 -1.46 4.80
C GLU A 131 18.95 -2.47 4.79
N ASP A 132 18.66 -3.71 4.37
CA ASP A 132 19.60 -4.82 4.27
C ASP A 132 19.40 -5.53 2.93
N LEU A 133 20.33 -5.28 2.01
CA LEU A 133 20.29 -5.82 0.66
C LEU A 133 20.33 -7.36 0.64
N ALA A 134 21.15 -7.99 1.48
CA ALA A 134 21.27 -9.44 1.51
C ALA A 134 19.99 -10.09 2.06
N ARG A 135 19.35 -9.46 3.04
CA ARG A 135 18.06 -9.92 3.58
C ARG A 135 16.92 -9.74 2.58
N ALA A 136 16.88 -8.60 1.89
CA ALA A 136 15.90 -8.32 0.84
C ALA A 136 16.04 -9.33 -0.30
N GLU A 137 17.27 -9.59 -0.79
CA GLU A 137 17.56 -10.57 -1.84
C GLU A 137 17.07 -11.97 -1.45
N ARG A 138 17.42 -12.44 -0.25
CA ARG A 138 16.94 -13.74 0.25
C ARG A 138 15.42 -13.81 0.31
N ARG A 139 14.74 -12.78 0.83
CA ARG A 139 13.28 -12.75 0.93
C ARG A 139 12.59 -12.77 -0.42
N VAL A 140 13.05 -11.94 -1.37
CA VAL A 140 12.51 -11.91 -2.72
C VAL A 140 12.70 -13.26 -3.42
N ASN A 141 13.89 -13.87 -3.29
CA ASN A 141 14.17 -15.16 -3.92
C ASN A 141 13.38 -16.32 -3.30
N VAL A 142 13.15 -16.31 -1.98
CA VAL A 142 12.36 -17.34 -1.30
C VAL A 142 10.87 -17.15 -1.57
N LEU A 143 10.33 -15.94 -1.35
CA LEU A 143 8.89 -15.70 -1.38
C LEU A 143 8.34 -15.51 -2.79
N MET A 144 9.14 -14.92 -3.70
CA MET A 144 8.74 -14.56 -5.06
C MET A 144 9.55 -15.29 -6.14
N GLY A 145 10.34 -16.30 -5.77
CA GLY A 145 11.08 -17.15 -6.67
C GLY A 145 10.23 -18.30 -7.23
N ASP A 146 10.77 -19.04 -8.20
CA ASP A 146 10.06 -20.14 -8.88
C ASP A 146 9.91 -21.40 -8.02
N LYS A 147 10.79 -21.57 -7.01
CA LYS A 147 10.82 -22.76 -6.16
C LYS A 147 9.75 -22.67 -5.07
N VAL A 148 8.85 -23.66 -5.03
CA VAL A 148 7.76 -23.74 -4.05
C VAL A 148 8.26 -24.12 -2.65
N GLU A 149 9.15 -25.13 -2.54
CA GLU A 149 9.61 -25.67 -1.26
C GLU A 149 10.22 -24.64 -0.30
N PRO A 150 11.16 -23.76 -0.72
CA PRO A 150 11.70 -22.73 0.16
C PRO A 150 10.64 -21.75 0.67
N ARG A 151 9.66 -21.42 -0.17
CA ARG A 151 8.54 -20.51 0.19
C ARG A 151 7.62 -21.17 1.19
N ARG A 152 7.23 -22.43 0.96
CA ARG A 152 6.39 -23.21 1.87
C ARG A 152 7.03 -23.32 3.25
N LYS A 153 8.30 -23.73 3.30
CA LYS A 153 9.05 -23.82 4.55
C LYS A 153 9.12 -22.47 5.28
N TRP A 154 9.37 -21.40 4.54
CA TRP A 154 9.42 -20.06 5.14
C TRP A 154 8.07 -19.67 5.77
N ILE A 155 6.94 -19.96 5.10
CA ILE A 155 5.60 -19.70 5.61
C ILE A 155 5.35 -20.51 6.88
N GLU A 156 5.65 -21.81 6.88
CA GLU A 156 5.51 -22.70 8.04
C GLU A 156 6.33 -22.22 9.26
N ASP A 157 7.54 -21.71 9.01
CA ASP A 157 8.45 -21.25 10.06
C ASP A 157 8.12 -19.85 10.61
N ASN A 158 7.48 -18.99 9.83
CA ASN A 158 7.34 -17.55 10.15
C ASN A 158 5.89 -17.04 10.29
N VAL A 159 4.90 -17.78 9.82
CA VAL A 159 3.49 -17.36 9.89
C VAL A 159 2.76 -18.17 10.95
N LYS A 160 2.19 -17.45 11.92
CA LYS A 160 1.28 -18.04 12.92
C LYS A 160 -0.14 -17.65 12.53
N PHE A 161 -0.93 -18.63 12.12
CA PHE A 161 -2.35 -18.43 11.87
C PHE A 161 -3.10 -18.40 13.20
N THR A 162 -3.85 -17.34 13.45
CA THR A 162 -4.82 -17.28 14.54
C THR A 162 -6.20 -17.75 14.04
N LEU A 163 -7.04 -18.29 14.96
CA LEU A 163 -8.40 -18.74 14.59
C LEU A 163 -9.27 -17.62 14.02
N GLU A 164 -8.99 -16.36 14.33
CA GLU A 164 -9.68 -15.18 13.79
C GLU A 164 -9.31 -14.92 12.32
N GLU A 165 -8.08 -15.23 11.91
CA GLU A 165 -7.62 -15.09 10.53
C GLU A 165 -8.08 -16.25 9.63
N SER A 166 -8.34 -17.43 10.21
CA SER A 166 -8.85 -18.60 9.47
C SER A 166 -10.33 -18.48 9.07
N SER A 167 -11.06 -17.49 9.56
CA SER A 167 -12.46 -17.23 9.19
C SER A 167 -12.64 -16.27 8.00
N ILE A 168 -11.55 -15.87 7.36
CA ILE A 168 -11.53 -14.92 6.22
C ILE A 168 -11.41 -15.66 4.86
N PHE A 169 -11.28 -16.99 4.87
CA PHE A 169 -11.21 -17.85 3.66
C PHE A 169 -12.48 -18.66 3.45
#